data_26f4ddd99a0ea635118f510be0936d48
#
_entry.id   26f4ddd99a0ea635118f510be0936d48
#
_cell.length_a   1.000
_cell.length_b   1.000
_cell.length_c   1.000
_cell.angle_alpha   90.00
_cell.angle_beta   90.00
_cell.angle_gamma   90.00
#
_symmetry.space_group_name_H-M   'P 1'
#
loop_
_entity.id
_entity.type
_entity.pdbx_description
1 polymer ?
#
loop_
_entity_poly.entity_id
_entity_poly.type
_entity_poly.pdbx_seq_one_letter_code
_entity_poly.pdbx_strand_id
1 'polypeptide(L)'
;MVSCVFPGSFDPVTRGHINLISRTSALFDRVTVTVMINIHKSGAIPVEKRIELLKKACRPYPNVKIDSWDGLLADYMKQKKETILIRGVRSMSEIDQEYQSCAANKLLHTGFETLLLPSDPLLTGV
;
A
#
# COMPACT_ATOMS: atom_id res chain seq x y z
N MET A 1 -7.08 -3.87 -18.88
CA MET A 1 -5.93 -3.86 -17.93
C MET A 1 -6.45 -3.67 -16.52
N VAL A 2 -5.98 -4.50 -15.58
CA VAL A 2 -6.38 -4.40 -14.18
C VAL A 2 -5.21 -3.85 -13.37
N SER A 3 -5.44 -2.73 -12.69
CA SER A 3 -4.43 -2.08 -11.86
C SER A 3 -4.91 -1.97 -10.42
N CYS A 4 -3.97 -1.76 -9.50
CA CYS A 4 -4.29 -1.55 -8.09
C CYS A 4 -3.30 -0.61 -7.43
N VAL A 5 -3.67 -0.16 -6.23
CA VAL A 5 -2.83 0.70 -5.38
C VAL A 5 -2.48 -0.07 -4.11
N PHE A 6 -1.22 -0.03 -3.73
CA PHE A 6 -0.71 -0.63 -2.50
C PHE A 6 -0.11 0.50 -1.65
N PRO A 7 -0.88 1.08 -0.73
CA PRO A 7 -0.41 2.21 0.08
C PRO A 7 0.25 1.77 1.37
N GLY A 8 1.10 2.61 1.91
CA GLY A 8 1.72 2.39 3.20
C GLY A 8 2.70 3.50 3.53
N SER A 9 3.18 3.52 4.76
CA SER A 9 4.21 4.49 5.15
C SER A 9 5.61 4.06 4.71
N PHE A 10 5.87 2.76 4.70
CA PHE A 10 7.16 2.16 4.29
C PHE A 10 8.36 2.83 4.98
N ASP A 11 8.31 2.86 6.29
CA ASP A 11 9.26 3.62 7.12
C ASP A 11 10.02 2.71 8.10
N PRO A 12 10.94 1.87 7.64
CA PRO A 12 11.33 1.60 6.24
C PRO A 12 10.47 0.50 5.60
N VAL A 13 10.72 0.25 4.31
CA VAL A 13 10.21 -0.92 3.63
C VAL A 13 10.83 -2.17 4.25
N THR A 14 10.03 -3.23 4.44
CA THR A 14 10.47 -4.48 5.06
C THR A 14 10.36 -5.64 4.07
N ARG A 15 10.94 -6.79 4.45
CA ARG A 15 10.81 -8.03 3.66
C ARG A 15 9.35 -8.45 3.51
N GLY A 16 8.54 -8.22 4.54
CA GLY A 16 7.10 -8.49 4.47
C GLY A 16 6.41 -7.63 3.42
N HIS A 17 6.75 -6.34 3.36
CA HIS A 17 6.23 -5.45 2.33
C HIS A 17 6.61 -5.94 0.93
N ILE A 18 7.87 -6.31 0.72
CA ILE A 18 8.35 -6.75 -0.60
C ILE A 18 7.67 -8.05 -1.01
N ASN A 19 7.47 -8.97 -0.07
CA ASN A 19 6.73 -10.20 -0.34
C ASN A 19 5.32 -9.90 -0.84
N LEU A 20 4.59 -9.02 -0.14
CA LEU A 20 3.24 -8.63 -0.53
C LEU A 20 3.22 -7.93 -1.89
N ILE A 21 4.17 -7.03 -2.14
CA ILE A 21 4.28 -6.32 -3.42
C ILE A 21 4.55 -7.32 -4.56
N SER A 22 5.47 -8.25 -4.35
CA SER A 22 5.79 -9.29 -5.32
C SER A 22 4.57 -10.11 -5.69
N ARG A 23 3.83 -10.58 -4.68
CA ARG A 23 2.62 -11.39 -4.88
C ARG A 23 1.54 -10.57 -5.60
N THR A 24 1.38 -9.31 -5.22
CA THR A 24 0.43 -8.41 -5.86
C THR A 24 0.80 -8.15 -7.32
N SER A 25 2.09 -7.96 -7.59
CA SER A 25 2.56 -7.70 -8.95
C SER A 25 2.28 -8.88 -9.91
N ALA A 26 2.20 -10.09 -9.36
CA ALA A 26 1.89 -11.28 -10.14
C ALA A 26 0.39 -11.39 -10.48
N LEU A 27 -0.47 -10.69 -9.73
CA LEU A 27 -1.93 -10.77 -9.89
C LEU A 27 -2.51 -9.64 -10.74
N PHE A 28 -1.82 -8.52 -10.83
CA PHE A 28 -2.32 -7.32 -11.51
C PHE A 28 -1.39 -6.90 -12.64
N ASP A 29 -1.95 -6.23 -13.63
CA ASP A 29 -1.14 -5.72 -14.75
C ASP A 29 -0.26 -4.56 -14.34
N ARG A 30 -0.71 -3.75 -13.38
CA ARG A 30 0.05 -2.62 -12.84
C ARG A 30 -0.25 -2.44 -11.36
N VAL A 31 0.80 -2.24 -10.58
CA VAL A 31 0.70 -1.96 -9.14
C VAL A 31 1.36 -0.62 -8.87
N THR A 32 0.64 0.30 -8.25
CA THR A 32 1.21 1.55 -7.77
C THR A 32 1.40 1.46 -6.27
N VAL A 33 2.65 1.42 -5.83
CA VAL A 33 3.01 1.43 -4.41
C VAL A 33 3.11 2.90 -4.00
N THR A 34 2.23 3.34 -3.11
CA THR A 34 2.12 4.75 -2.75
C THR A 34 2.59 4.98 -1.32
N VAL A 35 3.65 5.76 -1.18
CA VAL A 35 4.14 6.18 0.13
C VAL A 35 3.20 7.25 0.67
N MET A 36 2.46 6.89 1.73
CA MET A 36 1.54 7.82 2.39
C MET A 36 2.32 8.66 3.39
N ILE A 37 2.23 9.97 3.25
CA ILE A 37 2.98 10.92 4.05
C ILE A 37 2.05 11.55 5.08
N ASN A 38 2.42 11.46 6.36
CA ASN A 38 1.70 12.18 7.41
C ASN A 38 2.44 13.47 7.69
N ILE A 39 1.86 14.60 7.26
CA ILE A 39 2.49 15.91 7.42
C ILE A 39 2.59 16.36 8.88
N HIS A 40 1.86 15.70 9.78
CA HIS A 40 1.88 16.01 11.23
C HIS A 40 2.86 15.15 12.00
N LYS A 41 3.52 14.21 11.35
CA LYS A 41 4.52 13.33 11.96
C LYS A 41 5.75 13.27 11.06
N SER A 42 6.92 13.45 11.66
CA SER A 42 8.15 13.06 10.97
C SER A 42 8.32 11.55 11.16
N GLY A 43 8.61 10.84 10.08
CA GLY A 43 8.93 9.41 10.17
C GLY A 43 10.36 9.19 10.63
N ALA A 44 10.73 7.94 10.89
CA ALA A 44 12.11 7.57 11.24
C ALA A 44 13.06 7.82 10.07
N ILE A 45 12.54 7.71 8.84
CA ILE A 45 13.33 7.87 7.61
C ILE A 45 12.67 8.96 6.76
N PRO A 46 13.45 9.89 6.19
CA PRO A 46 12.90 10.91 5.29
C PRO A 46 12.16 10.30 4.11
N VAL A 47 11.11 10.98 3.64
CA VAL A 47 10.26 10.48 2.56
C VAL A 47 11.06 10.15 1.30
N GLU A 48 12.00 11.03 0.92
CA GLU A 48 12.82 10.82 -0.28
C GLU A 48 13.63 9.53 -0.17
N LYS A 49 14.13 9.21 1.02
CA LYS A 49 14.88 7.99 1.26
C LYS A 49 13.98 6.76 1.22
N ARG A 50 12.77 6.87 1.75
CA ARG A 50 11.77 5.77 1.68
C ARG A 50 11.43 5.45 0.24
N ILE A 51 11.21 6.46 -0.59
CA ILE A 51 10.94 6.30 -2.01
C ILE A 51 12.12 5.64 -2.72
N GLU A 52 13.34 6.10 -2.44
CA GLU A 52 14.55 5.54 -3.03
C GLU A 52 14.71 4.05 -2.70
N LEU A 53 14.50 3.69 -1.43
CA LEU A 53 14.61 2.30 -0.99
C LEU A 53 13.54 1.42 -1.65
N LEU A 54 12.32 1.93 -1.79
CA LEU A 54 11.25 1.22 -2.49
C LEU A 54 11.59 1.00 -3.96
N LYS A 55 12.09 2.02 -4.63
CA LYS A 55 12.47 1.91 -6.04
C LYS A 55 13.55 0.84 -6.24
N LYS A 56 14.54 0.80 -5.34
CA LYS A 56 15.58 -0.23 -5.40
C LYS A 56 15.01 -1.63 -5.15
N ALA A 57 14.17 -1.77 -4.14
CA ALA A 57 13.60 -3.06 -3.76
C ALA A 57 12.63 -3.59 -4.82
N CYS A 58 11.97 -2.72 -5.56
CA CYS A 58 10.98 -3.11 -6.56
C CYS A 58 11.54 -3.22 -7.98
N ARG A 59 12.84 -3.07 -8.17
CA ARG A 59 13.47 -3.22 -9.49
C ARG A 59 13.12 -4.54 -10.19
N PRO A 60 13.02 -5.70 -9.49
CA PRO A 60 12.65 -6.94 -10.16
C PRO A 60 11.22 -6.98 -10.69
N TYR A 61 10.39 -6.01 -10.35
CA TYR A 61 8.97 -6.01 -10.69
C TYR A 61 8.67 -4.86 -11.65
N PRO A 62 8.72 -5.10 -13.00
CA PRO A 62 8.62 -4.02 -13.98
C PRO A 62 7.25 -3.34 -14.03
N ASN A 63 6.19 -4.02 -13.54
CA ASN A 63 4.85 -3.46 -13.51
C ASN A 63 4.54 -2.70 -12.21
N VAL A 64 5.52 -2.52 -11.33
CA VAL A 64 5.37 -1.77 -10.08
C VAL A 64 5.90 -0.35 -10.26
N LYS A 65 5.06 0.63 -9.93
CA LYS A 65 5.41 2.05 -9.90
C LYS A 65 5.39 2.55 -8.48
N ILE A 66 6.26 3.50 -8.17
CA ILE A 66 6.34 4.11 -6.83
C ILE A 66 5.80 5.53 -6.92
N ASP A 67 4.90 5.89 -6.02
CA ASP A 67 4.31 7.22 -5.93
C ASP A 67 4.29 7.66 -4.46
N SER A 68 3.89 8.88 -4.21
CA SER A 68 3.73 9.41 -2.85
C SER A 68 2.51 10.33 -2.80
N TRP A 69 1.93 10.44 -1.61
CA TRP A 69 0.72 11.24 -1.41
C TRP A 69 0.69 11.75 0.03
N ASP A 70 0.33 13.02 0.22
CA ASP A 70 0.31 13.66 1.53
C ASP A 70 -1.11 14.00 2.02
N GLY A 71 -2.13 13.48 1.36
CA GLY A 71 -3.53 13.72 1.69
C GLY A 71 -4.26 12.45 2.09
N LEU A 72 -5.58 12.49 2.02
CA LEU A 72 -6.44 11.34 2.31
C LEU A 72 -6.32 10.30 1.20
N LEU A 73 -6.31 9.03 1.61
CA LEU A 73 -6.23 7.91 0.67
C LEU A 73 -7.42 7.89 -0.29
N ALA A 74 -8.63 8.19 0.21
CA ALA A 74 -9.82 8.25 -0.63
C ALA A 74 -9.68 9.29 -1.74
N ASP A 75 -9.08 10.44 -1.46
CA ASP A 75 -8.81 11.48 -2.45
C ASP A 75 -7.80 11.01 -3.49
N TYR A 76 -6.78 10.28 -3.05
CA TYR A 76 -5.79 9.71 -3.95
C TYR A 76 -6.43 8.75 -4.95
N MET A 77 -7.27 7.83 -4.44
CA MET A 77 -7.96 6.85 -5.28
C MET A 77 -8.87 7.53 -6.30
N LYS A 78 -9.59 8.55 -5.87
CA LYS A 78 -10.47 9.31 -6.73
C LYS A 78 -9.69 10.08 -7.81
N GLN A 79 -8.63 10.77 -7.42
CA GLN A 79 -7.82 11.56 -8.34
C GLN A 79 -7.12 10.69 -9.38
N LYS A 80 -6.60 9.55 -8.97
CA LYS A 80 -5.89 8.62 -9.86
C LYS A 80 -6.85 7.70 -10.62
N LYS A 81 -8.14 7.76 -10.34
CA LYS A 81 -9.16 6.90 -10.95
C LYS A 81 -8.86 5.42 -10.76
N GLU A 82 -8.33 5.08 -9.58
CA GLU A 82 -8.05 3.70 -9.21
C GLU A 82 -9.24 3.11 -8.44
N THR A 83 -9.53 1.83 -8.69
CA THR A 83 -10.70 1.17 -8.14
C THR A 83 -10.39 0.01 -7.20
N ILE A 84 -9.13 -0.38 -7.06
CA ILE A 84 -8.71 -1.50 -6.23
C ILE A 84 -7.59 -1.06 -5.32
N LEU A 85 -7.80 -1.25 -4.01
CA LEU A 85 -6.82 -0.97 -2.97
C LEU A 85 -6.39 -2.26 -2.32
N ILE A 86 -5.09 -2.51 -2.20
CA ILE A 86 -4.55 -3.72 -1.57
C ILE A 86 -3.96 -3.34 -0.21
N ARG A 87 -4.35 -4.06 0.83
CA ARG A 87 -3.80 -3.91 2.17
C ARG A 87 -3.32 -5.26 2.67
N GLY A 88 -2.09 -5.31 3.20
CA GLY A 88 -1.58 -6.51 3.84
C GLY A 88 -2.06 -6.61 5.28
N VAL A 89 -2.37 -7.82 5.74
CA VAL A 89 -2.80 -8.07 7.12
C VAL A 89 -2.04 -9.25 7.72
N ARG A 90 -1.68 -9.15 9.00
CA ARG A 90 -0.92 -10.17 9.71
C ARG A 90 -1.71 -10.81 10.85
N SER A 91 -2.79 -10.19 11.30
CA SER A 91 -3.53 -10.62 12.48
C SER A 91 -4.98 -10.22 12.38
N MET A 92 -5.82 -10.81 13.23
CA MET A 92 -7.24 -10.45 13.31
C MET A 92 -7.42 -8.99 13.73
N SER A 93 -6.54 -8.49 14.59
CA SER A 93 -6.57 -7.09 15.02
C SER A 93 -6.36 -6.16 13.82
N GLU A 94 -5.42 -6.48 12.93
CA GLU A 94 -5.18 -5.69 11.73
C GLU A 94 -6.35 -5.77 10.76
N ILE A 95 -6.97 -6.94 10.64
CA ILE A 95 -8.17 -7.10 9.80
C ILE A 95 -9.28 -6.18 10.31
N ASP A 96 -9.50 -6.13 11.62
CA ASP A 96 -10.50 -5.26 12.21
C ASP A 96 -10.22 -3.78 11.93
N GLN A 97 -8.97 -3.35 12.07
CA GLN A 97 -8.55 -1.99 11.77
C GLN A 97 -8.78 -1.65 10.29
N GLU A 98 -8.43 -2.56 9.39
CA GLU A 98 -8.63 -2.33 7.95
C GLU A 98 -10.12 -2.30 7.60
N TYR A 99 -10.93 -3.10 8.25
CA TYR A 99 -12.37 -3.06 8.06
C TYR A 99 -12.95 -1.69 8.43
N GLN A 100 -12.52 -1.14 9.57
CA GLN A 100 -12.96 0.19 10.00
C GLN A 100 -12.48 1.28 9.03
N SER A 101 -11.23 1.19 8.56
CA SER A 101 -10.70 2.13 7.58
C SER A 101 -11.47 2.06 6.26
N CYS A 102 -11.81 0.86 5.83
CA CYS A 102 -12.61 0.65 4.63
C CYS A 102 -13.97 1.33 4.74
N ALA A 103 -14.65 1.17 5.88
CA ALA A 103 -15.94 1.80 6.11
C ALA A 103 -15.82 3.34 6.09
N ALA A 104 -14.79 3.89 6.74
CA ALA A 104 -14.54 5.33 6.75
C ALA A 104 -14.25 5.86 5.34
N ASN A 105 -13.43 5.14 4.57
CA ASN A 105 -13.09 5.54 3.20
C ASN A 105 -14.32 5.54 2.29
N LYS A 106 -15.24 4.60 2.48
CA LYS A 106 -16.46 4.53 1.67
C LYS A 106 -17.41 5.70 1.93
N LEU A 107 -17.32 6.34 3.09
CA LEU A 107 -18.07 7.58 3.35
C LEU A 107 -17.52 8.76 2.53
N LEU A 108 -16.24 8.72 2.16
CA LEU A 108 -15.59 9.79 1.42
C LEU A 108 -15.60 9.53 -0.09
N HIS A 109 -15.51 8.28 -0.50
CA HIS A 109 -15.47 7.88 -1.91
C HIS A 109 -15.84 6.41 -2.04
N THR A 110 -16.90 6.11 -2.77
CA THR A 110 -17.40 4.75 -2.94
C THR A 110 -16.85 4.05 -4.18
N GLY A 111 -16.02 4.72 -4.97
CA GLY A 111 -15.57 4.24 -6.27
C GLY A 111 -14.45 3.20 -6.24
N PHE A 112 -14.08 2.66 -5.07
CA PHE A 112 -13.03 1.63 -4.99
C PHE A 112 -13.34 0.57 -3.94
N GLU A 113 -12.71 -0.59 -4.11
CA GLU A 113 -12.82 -1.71 -3.18
C GLU A 113 -11.47 -2.00 -2.53
N THR A 114 -11.50 -2.38 -1.26
CA THR A 114 -10.30 -2.78 -0.52
C THR A 114 -10.23 -4.29 -0.44
N LEU A 115 -9.09 -4.83 -0.88
CA LEU A 115 -8.82 -6.26 -0.79
C LEU A 115 -7.73 -6.47 0.26
N LEU A 116 -7.95 -7.43 1.16
CA LEU A 116 -6.98 -7.76 2.21
C LEU A 116 -6.17 -8.97 1.78
N LEU A 117 -4.85 -8.83 1.82
CA LEU A 117 -3.92 -9.89 1.44
C LEU A 117 -3.17 -10.35 2.69
N PRO A 118 -3.33 -11.62 3.11
CA PRO A 118 -2.62 -12.13 4.27
C PRO A 118 -1.12 -12.15 4.04
N SER A 119 -0.37 -11.68 5.03
CA SER A 119 1.09 -11.75 5.00
C SER A 119 1.58 -13.19 5.11
N ASP A 120 2.77 -13.45 4.57
CA ASP A 120 3.41 -14.76 4.70
C ASP A 120 3.76 -15.01 6.17
N PRO A 121 3.27 -16.10 6.80
CA PRO A 121 3.57 -16.39 8.20
C PRO A 121 5.06 -16.51 8.50
N LEU A 122 5.86 -16.94 7.53
CA LEU A 122 7.31 -17.06 7.70
C LEU A 122 8.00 -15.71 7.83
N LEU A 123 7.35 -14.63 7.39
CA LEU A 123 7.91 -13.28 7.45
C LEU A 123 7.27 -12.42 8.54
N THR A 124 6.19 -12.90 9.17
CA THR A 124 5.45 -12.13 10.18
C THR A 124 5.52 -12.72 11.58
N GLY A 125 5.82 -14.00 11.68
CA GLY A 125 5.71 -14.76 12.90
C GLY A 125 6.87 -14.63 13.86
N VAL A 126 7.58 -13.63 13.79
CA VAL A 126 8.81 -13.54 14.58
C VAL A 126 8.61 -12.88 15.90
#